data_8c3450f447806481563567df6eff75d6
#
_entry.id   8c3450f447806481563567df6eff75d6
#
_cell.length_a   1.000
_cell.length_b   1.000
_cell.length_c   1.000
_cell.angle_alpha   90.00
_cell.angle_beta   90.00
_cell.angle_gamma   90.00
#
_symmetry.space_group_name_H-M   'P 1'
#
loop_
_entity.id
_entity.type
_entity.pdbx_description
1 polymer ?
#
loop_
_entity_poly.entity_id
_entity_poly.type
_entity_poly.pdbx_seq_one_letter_code
_entity_poly.pdbx_strand_id
1 'polypeptide(L)'
;MENEKKRSEGETALPVQELPADIPAEVRQKLAEDLNDEAAEDLKQDIREAEKEEANDEEVKADPEMLTKSRLLKLLVKKQYVKLREVTEEEQPADLAELLEELDENNRLVVFRLLKKEVATEAFAYMSDEARDDLVNAFSDVELVSAIEEMSLDDAADLLEDMPAGVVKRVLEKSSKQTRESLNKLLNYP
;
A
#
# COMPACT_ATOMS: atom_id res chain seq x y z
N MET A 1 -8.56 -48.32 19.26
CA MET A 1 -7.41 -47.44 19.51
C MET A 1 -7.37 -46.46 18.35
N GLU A 2 -8.20 -45.44 18.47
CA GLU A 2 -8.31 -44.35 17.49
C GLU A 2 -7.41 -43.25 17.93
N ASN A 3 -6.48 -42.91 17.08
CA ASN A 3 -5.57 -41.81 17.27
C ASN A 3 -5.99 -40.66 16.31
N GLU A 4 -6.97 -39.90 16.75
CA GLU A 4 -7.37 -38.68 16.08
C GLU A 4 -6.23 -37.66 16.13
N LYS A 5 -5.63 -37.43 14.99
CA LYS A 5 -4.76 -36.30 14.72
C LYS A 5 -5.57 -35.02 14.88
N LYS A 6 -5.44 -34.34 16.01
CA LYS A 6 -5.79 -32.92 16.14
C LYS A 6 -4.98 -32.14 15.11
N ARG A 7 -5.63 -31.70 14.05
CA ARG A 7 -5.15 -30.61 13.20
C ARG A 7 -5.10 -29.36 14.07
N SER A 8 -3.96 -28.73 14.13
CA SER A 8 -3.79 -27.41 14.72
C SER A 8 -4.58 -26.38 13.89
N GLU A 9 -5.76 -26.04 14.36
CA GLU A 9 -6.47 -24.83 13.98
C GLU A 9 -5.79 -23.70 14.75
N GLY A 10 -5.11 -22.81 14.05
CA GLY A 10 -4.40 -21.71 14.69
C GLY A 10 -3.72 -20.76 13.71
N GLU A 11 -4.25 -20.67 12.50
CA GLU A 11 -3.85 -19.61 11.57
C GLU A 11 -4.92 -18.50 11.68
N THR A 12 -4.72 -17.61 12.65
CA THR A 12 -5.60 -16.45 12.85
C THR A 12 -5.21 -15.37 11.85
N ALA A 13 -5.62 -15.54 10.59
CA ALA A 13 -5.66 -14.42 9.67
C ALA A 13 -6.46 -13.28 10.32
N LEU A 14 -6.00 -12.04 10.16
CA LEU A 14 -6.70 -10.85 10.64
C LEU A 14 -8.16 -10.89 10.22
N PRO A 15 -9.11 -10.65 11.11
CA PRO A 15 -10.49 -10.50 10.70
C PRO A 15 -10.58 -9.33 9.72
N VAL A 16 -11.02 -9.60 8.51
CA VAL A 16 -11.26 -8.62 7.42
C VAL A 16 -12.11 -7.42 7.89
N GLN A 17 -12.81 -7.58 9.01
CA GLN A 17 -13.67 -6.58 9.64
C GLN A 17 -12.91 -5.44 10.33
N GLU A 18 -11.63 -5.59 10.63
CA GLU A 18 -10.80 -4.53 11.26
C GLU A 18 -10.20 -3.56 10.23
N LEU A 19 -10.24 -3.91 8.94
CA LEU A 19 -9.74 -3.06 7.87
C LEU A 19 -10.78 -2.00 7.47
N PRO A 20 -10.35 -0.79 7.05
CA PRO A 20 -11.24 0.26 6.60
C PRO A 20 -12.22 -0.21 5.52
N ALA A 21 -13.50 0.17 5.66
CA ALA A 21 -14.59 -0.35 4.82
C ALA A 21 -14.54 0.14 3.37
N ASP A 22 -13.87 1.26 3.12
CA ASP A 22 -13.66 1.86 1.80
C ASP A 22 -12.58 1.15 0.97
N ILE A 23 -11.80 0.26 1.59
CA ILE A 23 -10.86 -0.58 0.84
C ILE A 23 -11.64 -1.67 0.09
N PRO A 24 -11.41 -1.86 -1.22
CA PRO A 24 -12.04 -2.92 -2.00
C PRO A 24 -11.88 -4.32 -1.37
N ALA A 25 -12.86 -5.20 -1.56
CA ALA A 25 -12.90 -6.51 -0.90
C ALA A 25 -11.67 -7.37 -1.23
N GLU A 26 -11.21 -7.33 -2.49
CA GLU A 26 -10.04 -8.06 -2.97
C GLU A 26 -8.76 -7.57 -2.25
N VAL A 27 -8.62 -6.26 -2.10
CA VAL A 27 -7.48 -5.64 -1.41
C VAL A 27 -7.51 -5.97 0.08
N ARG A 28 -8.70 -5.94 0.72
CA ARG A 28 -8.85 -6.33 2.14
C ARG A 28 -8.48 -7.79 2.38
N GLN A 29 -8.85 -8.69 1.46
CA GLN A 29 -8.45 -10.10 1.55
C GLN A 29 -6.93 -10.24 1.47
N LYS A 30 -6.30 -9.54 0.53
CA LYS A 30 -4.84 -9.56 0.36
C LYS A 30 -4.12 -8.99 1.58
N LEU A 31 -4.59 -7.86 2.10
CA LEU A 31 -4.06 -7.27 3.33
C LEU A 31 -4.17 -8.23 4.54
N ALA A 32 -5.26 -9.00 4.63
CA ALA A 32 -5.42 -9.97 5.70
C ALA A 32 -4.44 -11.15 5.58
N GLU A 33 -4.05 -11.52 4.35
CA GLU A 33 -3.00 -12.51 4.09
C GLU A 33 -1.60 -11.95 4.41
N ASP A 34 -1.32 -10.70 4.03
CA ASP A 34 -0.02 -10.05 4.22
C ASP A 34 0.24 -9.65 5.68
N LEU A 35 -0.82 -9.38 6.47
CA LEU A 35 -0.74 -8.98 7.88
C LEU A 35 -1.03 -10.14 8.84
N ASN A 36 -0.61 -11.34 8.51
CA ASN A 36 -0.75 -12.52 9.37
C ASN A 36 0.21 -12.47 10.58
N ASP A 37 0.10 -13.44 11.48
CA ASP A 37 0.89 -13.48 12.72
C ASP A 37 2.41 -13.64 12.46
N GLU A 38 2.81 -14.31 11.37
CA GLU A 38 4.22 -14.44 10.96
C GLU A 38 4.79 -13.09 10.52
N ALA A 39 4.08 -12.37 9.67
CA ALA A 39 4.46 -11.02 9.26
C ALA A 39 4.56 -10.04 10.46
N ALA A 40 3.75 -10.24 11.49
CA ALA A 40 3.81 -9.41 12.70
C ALA A 40 5.12 -9.59 13.49
N GLU A 41 5.77 -10.74 13.43
CA GLU A 41 7.09 -10.94 14.06
C GLU A 41 8.21 -10.28 13.24
N ASP A 42 8.16 -10.38 11.90
CA ASP A 42 9.10 -9.70 11.01
C ASP A 42 8.99 -8.18 11.18
N LEU A 43 7.78 -7.63 11.20
CA LEU A 43 7.52 -6.21 11.48
C LEU A 43 8.10 -5.74 12.82
N LYS A 44 8.12 -6.58 13.86
CA LYS A 44 8.75 -6.22 15.14
C LYS A 44 10.26 -6.12 15.04
N GLN A 45 10.88 -6.91 14.16
CA GLN A 45 12.31 -6.79 13.88
C GLN A 45 12.61 -5.49 13.13
N ASP A 46 11.85 -5.20 12.07
CA ASP A 46 12.00 -3.98 11.29
C ASP A 46 11.83 -2.72 12.13
N ILE A 47 10.87 -2.72 13.08
CA ILE A 47 10.69 -1.63 14.04
C ILE A 47 11.96 -1.41 14.88
N ARG A 48 12.59 -2.48 15.37
CA ARG A 48 13.80 -2.36 16.20
C ARG A 48 14.99 -1.81 15.41
N GLU A 49 15.07 -2.15 14.13
CA GLU A 49 16.10 -1.65 13.23
C GLU A 49 15.86 -0.17 12.92
N ALA A 50 14.64 0.22 12.56
CA ALA A 50 14.26 1.59 12.32
C ALA A 50 14.47 2.49 13.57
N GLU A 51 14.07 2.03 14.77
CA GLU A 51 14.31 2.76 16.02
C GLU A 51 15.80 3.02 16.32
N LYS A 52 16.69 2.12 15.90
CA LYS A 52 18.14 2.34 16.06
C LYS A 52 18.69 3.38 15.09
N GLU A 53 18.18 3.40 13.85
CA GLU A 53 18.53 4.40 12.85
C GLU A 53 18.04 5.78 13.27
N GLU A 54 16.78 5.89 13.66
CA GLU A 54 16.12 7.12 14.11
C GLU A 54 16.69 7.66 15.44
N ALA A 55 17.26 6.81 16.29
CA ALA A 55 17.80 7.22 17.60
C ALA A 55 18.92 8.28 17.54
N ASN A 56 19.57 8.44 16.39
CA ASN A 56 20.61 9.42 16.16
C ASN A 56 20.15 10.59 15.29
N ASP A 57 18.93 10.56 14.80
CA ASP A 57 18.37 11.61 13.97
C ASP A 57 17.97 12.82 14.81
N GLU A 58 18.50 13.99 14.44
CA GLU A 58 18.26 15.25 15.15
C GLU A 58 16.84 15.80 14.89
N GLU A 59 16.28 15.54 13.68
CA GLU A 59 14.93 15.98 13.33
C GLU A 59 13.88 15.16 14.06
N VAL A 60 14.04 13.84 14.13
CA VAL A 60 13.17 12.95 14.92
C VAL A 60 13.20 13.29 16.40
N LYS A 61 14.38 13.69 16.93
CA LYS A 61 14.49 14.13 18.34
C LYS A 61 13.81 15.47 18.59
N ALA A 62 13.80 16.35 17.59
CA ALA A 62 13.20 17.67 17.69
C ALA A 62 11.66 17.61 17.66
N ASP A 63 11.09 16.66 16.93
CA ASP A 63 9.65 16.45 16.81
C ASP A 63 9.25 14.98 17.08
N PRO A 64 8.89 14.64 18.32
CA PRO A 64 8.43 13.28 18.68
C PRO A 64 7.12 12.86 18.00
N GLU A 65 6.36 13.78 17.43
CA GLU A 65 5.12 13.52 16.69
C GLU A 65 5.37 13.33 15.18
N MET A 66 6.59 13.58 14.70
CA MET A 66 7.00 13.35 13.31
C MET A 66 6.66 11.94 12.86
N LEU A 67 6.17 11.80 11.64
CA LEU A 67 5.91 10.49 11.05
C LEU A 67 7.23 9.88 10.62
N THR A 68 7.56 8.73 11.19
CA THR A 68 8.78 7.98 10.91
C THR A 68 8.47 6.56 10.47
N LYS A 69 9.45 5.89 9.90
CA LYS A 69 9.39 4.47 9.52
C LYS A 69 8.93 3.60 10.70
N SER A 70 9.57 3.75 11.86
CA SER A 70 9.21 2.96 13.05
C SER A 70 7.79 3.26 13.54
N ARG A 71 7.35 4.52 13.44
CA ARG A 71 5.98 4.93 13.81
C ARG A 71 4.94 4.29 12.89
N LEU A 72 5.16 4.29 11.56
CA LEU A 72 4.29 3.61 10.61
C LEU A 72 4.19 2.11 10.89
N LEU A 73 5.32 1.44 11.05
CA LEU A 73 5.37 0.01 11.32
C LEU A 73 4.69 -0.35 12.66
N LYS A 74 4.85 0.48 13.70
CA LYS A 74 4.14 0.32 14.99
C LYS A 74 2.63 0.41 14.83
N LEU A 75 2.14 1.31 13.97
CA LEU A 75 0.70 1.43 13.70
C LEU A 75 0.17 0.18 12.99
N LEU A 76 0.94 -0.42 12.08
CA LEU A 76 0.62 -1.69 11.43
C LEU A 76 0.50 -2.83 12.46
N VAL A 77 1.55 -3.05 13.26
CA VAL A 77 1.57 -4.12 14.29
C VAL A 77 0.42 -3.98 15.29
N LYS A 78 0.09 -2.74 15.67
CA LYS A 78 -1.01 -2.45 16.58
C LYS A 78 -2.39 -2.46 15.92
N LYS A 79 -2.46 -2.75 14.61
CA LYS A 79 -3.70 -2.74 13.82
C LYS A 79 -4.46 -1.41 13.87
N GLN A 80 -3.72 -0.31 14.05
CA GLN A 80 -4.29 1.05 14.17
C GLN A 80 -4.42 1.70 12.78
N TYR A 81 -5.14 1.06 11.87
CA TYR A 81 -5.24 1.46 10.47
C TYR A 81 -5.91 2.82 10.27
N VAL A 82 -6.90 3.16 11.08
CA VAL A 82 -7.54 4.49 11.04
C VAL A 82 -6.52 5.57 11.39
N LYS A 83 -5.75 5.36 12.47
CA LYS A 83 -4.71 6.31 12.87
C LYS A 83 -3.57 6.39 11.85
N LEU A 84 -3.19 5.27 11.23
CA LEU A 84 -2.22 5.26 10.14
C LEU A 84 -2.67 6.18 9.00
N ARG A 85 -3.94 6.08 8.57
CA ARG A 85 -4.51 6.95 7.55
C ARG A 85 -4.55 8.42 7.95
N GLU A 86 -4.89 8.71 9.20
CA GLU A 86 -4.91 10.08 9.73
C GLU A 86 -3.52 10.71 9.64
N VAL A 87 -2.49 10.04 10.17
CA VAL A 87 -1.13 10.59 10.19
C VAL A 87 -0.51 10.69 8.78
N THR A 88 -0.82 9.79 7.88
CA THR A 88 -0.33 9.86 6.49
C THR A 88 -1.05 10.91 5.65
N GLU A 89 -2.28 11.27 6.00
CA GLU A 89 -3.04 12.35 5.35
C GLU A 89 -2.53 13.75 5.75
N GLU A 90 -1.90 13.86 6.92
CA GLU A 90 -1.32 15.11 7.41
C GLU A 90 0.07 15.40 6.82
N GLU A 91 0.74 14.37 6.25
CA GLU A 91 2.08 14.50 5.67
C GLU A 91 2.07 15.18 4.30
N GLN A 92 3.18 15.83 3.96
CA GLN A 92 3.39 16.30 2.59
C GLN A 92 3.59 15.11 1.66
N PRO A 93 3.02 15.11 0.44
CA PRO A 93 3.12 13.97 -0.46
C PRO A 93 4.56 13.54 -0.79
N ALA A 94 5.49 14.50 -0.89
CA ALA A 94 6.90 14.23 -1.14
C ALA A 94 7.56 13.51 0.06
N ASP A 95 7.31 14.00 1.28
CA ASP A 95 7.89 13.42 2.50
C ASP A 95 7.31 12.01 2.75
N LEU A 96 6.01 11.83 2.47
CA LEU A 96 5.38 10.51 2.54
C LEU A 96 5.97 9.55 1.50
N ALA A 97 6.27 10.02 0.28
CA ALA A 97 6.91 9.21 -0.75
C ALA A 97 8.30 8.74 -0.32
N GLU A 98 9.14 9.64 0.21
CA GLU A 98 10.45 9.30 0.75
C GLU A 98 10.33 8.26 1.87
N LEU A 99 9.42 8.47 2.81
CA LEU A 99 9.18 7.54 3.91
C LEU A 99 8.72 6.16 3.44
N LEU A 100 7.87 6.09 2.42
CA LEU A 100 7.44 4.83 1.81
C LEU A 100 8.61 4.11 1.12
N GLU A 101 9.54 4.84 0.51
CA GLU A 101 10.72 4.27 -0.14
C GLU A 101 11.74 3.70 0.87
N GLU A 102 11.77 4.20 2.10
CA GLU A 102 12.58 3.64 3.19
C GLU A 102 12.07 2.27 3.69
N LEU A 103 10.80 1.95 3.45
CA LEU A 103 10.23 0.66 3.79
C LEU A 103 10.73 -0.42 2.81
N ASP A 104 10.86 -1.65 3.29
CA ASP A 104 11.01 -2.80 2.39
C ASP A 104 9.78 -2.97 1.49
N GLU A 105 9.93 -3.73 0.41
CA GLU A 105 8.90 -3.89 -0.63
C GLU A 105 7.56 -4.37 -0.06
N ASN A 106 7.56 -5.32 0.87
CA ASN A 106 6.34 -5.88 1.45
C ASN A 106 5.63 -4.85 2.34
N ASN A 107 6.37 -4.21 3.24
CA ASN A 107 5.81 -3.20 4.14
C ASN A 107 5.33 -1.98 3.37
N ARG A 108 6.08 -1.54 2.36
CA ARG A 108 5.66 -0.47 1.43
C ARG A 108 4.33 -0.79 0.79
N LEU A 109 4.19 -1.98 0.22
CA LEU A 109 2.96 -2.44 -0.43
C LEU A 109 1.77 -2.48 0.53
N VAL A 110 1.98 -3.00 1.74
CA VAL A 110 0.94 -3.09 2.78
C VAL A 110 0.49 -1.69 3.21
N VAL A 111 1.43 -0.79 3.50
CA VAL A 111 1.11 0.60 3.86
C VAL A 111 0.38 1.28 2.71
N PHE A 112 0.87 1.17 1.48
CA PHE A 112 0.28 1.78 0.30
C PHE A 112 -1.17 1.33 0.07
N ARG A 113 -1.49 0.04 0.25
CA ARG A 113 -2.86 -0.49 0.20
C ARG A 113 -3.79 0.08 1.28
N LEU A 114 -3.23 0.52 2.40
CA LEU A 114 -3.99 1.10 3.51
C LEU A 114 -4.24 2.60 3.34
N LEU A 115 -3.45 3.31 2.53
CA LEU A 115 -3.62 4.74 2.31
C LEU A 115 -5.01 5.06 1.75
N LYS A 116 -5.48 6.29 2.01
CA LYS A 116 -6.60 6.83 1.24
C LYS A 116 -6.17 7.03 -0.20
N LYS A 117 -7.09 6.86 -1.13
CA LYS A 117 -6.84 6.90 -2.56
C LYS A 117 -6.14 8.19 -3.00
N GLU A 118 -6.61 9.33 -2.51
CA GLU A 118 -6.07 10.64 -2.82
C GLU A 118 -4.62 10.74 -2.36
N VAL A 119 -4.35 10.34 -1.11
CA VAL A 119 -3.00 10.33 -0.51
C VAL A 119 -2.06 9.39 -1.28
N ALA A 120 -2.55 8.19 -1.62
CA ALA A 120 -1.77 7.21 -2.39
C ALA A 120 -1.40 7.74 -3.77
N THR A 121 -2.34 8.39 -4.48
CA THR A 121 -2.09 8.96 -5.81
C THR A 121 -1.08 10.09 -5.76
N GLU A 122 -1.22 11.00 -4.80
CA GLU A 122 -0.29 12.12 -4.63
C GLU A 122 1.11 11.63 -4.26
N ALA A 123 1.24 10.72 -3.28
CA ALA A 123 2.54 10.16 -2.90
C ALA A 123 3.19 9.39 -4.06
N PHE A 124 2.42 8.62 -4.83
CA PHE A 124 2.92 7.87 -6.00
C PHE A 124 3.61 8.77 -7.02
N ALA A 125 3.07 9.96 -7.28
CA ALA A 125 3.64 10.91 -8.23
C ALA A 125 5.03 11.45 -7.80
N TYR A 126 5.33 11.44 -6.49
CA TYR A 126 6.63 11.87 -5.95
C TYR A 126 7.64 10.73 -5.78
N MET A 127 7.20 9.47 -5.90
CA MET A 127 8.11 8.33 -5.78
C MET A 127 9.08 8.22 -6.96
N SER A 128 10.24 7.62 -6.71
CA SER A 128 11.21 7.28 -7.75
C SER A 128 10.62 6.28 -8.75
N ASP A 129 11.15 6.27 -9.98
CA ASP A 129 10.71 5.32 -11.02
C ASP A 129 10.84 3.87 -10.56
N GLU A 130 11.92 3.53 -9.85
CA GLU A 130 12.17 2.19 -9.31
C GLU A 130 11.10 1.79 -8.29
N ALA A 131 10.80 2.65 -7.32
CA ALA A 131 9.79 2.37 -6.30
C ALA A 131 8.38 2.29 -6.88
N ARG A 132 8.07 3.10 -7.90
CA ARG A 132 6.79 3.02 -8.64
C ARG A 132 6.66 1.71 -9.38
N ASP A 133 7.72 1.29 -10.09
CA ASP A 133 7.75 0.03 -10.83
C ASP A 133 7.56 -1.17 -9.89
N ASP A 134 8.24 -1.19 -8.74
CA ASP A 134 8.11 -2.23 -7.72
C ASP A 134 6.68 -2.33 -7.20
N LEU A 135 6.09 -1.20 -6.80
CA LEU A 135 4.71 -1.15 -6.32
C LEU A 135 3.73 -1.66 -7.38
N VAL A 136 3.83 -1.16 -8.61
CA VAL A 136 2.90 -1.51 -9.68
C VAL A 136 3.03 -2.99 -10.08
N ASN A 137 4.24 -3.56 -10.02
CA ASN A 137 4.45 -4.98 -10.28
C ASN A 137 3.97 -5.88 -9.13
N ALA A 138 3.96 -5.36 -7.89
CA ALA A 138 3.46 -6.08 -6.73
C ALA A 138 1.92 -6.08 -6.64
N PHE A 139 1.24 -5.10 -7.25
CA PHE A 139 -0.21 -5.11 -7.37
C PHE A 139 -0.69 -6.15 -8.39
N SER A 140 -1.76 -6.85 -8.06
CA SER A 140 -2.46 -7.67 -9.05
C SER A 140 -3.16 -6.79 -10.09
N ASP A 141 -3.35 -7.34 -11.29
CA ASP A 141 -4.08 -6.62 -12.36
C ASP A 141 -5.51 -6.26 -11.95
N VAL A 142 -6.14 -7.06 -11.07
CA VAL A 142 -7.49 -6.79 -10.55
C VAL A 142 -7.48 -5.56 -9.64
N GLU A 143 -6.48 -5.45 -8.76
CA GLU A 143 -6.32 -4.28 -7.89
C GLU A 143 -6.09 -2.99 -8.70
N LEU A 144 -5.20 -3.05 -9.70
CA LEU A 144 -4.92 -1.90 -10.57
C LEU A 144 -6.15 -1.47 -11.37
N VAL A 145 -6.86 -2.42 -11.97
CA VAL A 145 -8.09 -2.11 -12.72
C VAL A 145 -9.15 -1.53 -11.81
N SER A 146 -9.36 -2.09 -10.61
CA SER A 146 -10.33 -1.57 -9.64
C SER A 146 -9.98 -0.13 -9.24
N ALA A 147 -8.71 0.14 -8.94
CA ALA A 147 -8.27 1.50 -8.59
C ALA A 147 -8.54 2.49 -9.73
N ILE A 148 -8.18 2.14 -10.97
CA ILE A 148 -8.38 2.98 -12.16
C ILE A 148 -9.87 3.21 -12.44
N GLU A 149 -10.73 2.20 -12.31
CA GLU A 149 -12.17 2.32 -12.58
C GLU A 149 -12.92 3.15 -11.53
N GLU A 150 -12.35 3.29 -10.34
CA GLU A 150 -12.90 4.13 -9.27
C GLU A 150 -12.45 5.59 -9.35
N MET A 151 -11.42 5.91 -10.15
CA MET A 151 -10.90 7.26 -10.33
C MET A 151 -11.72 8.08 -11.33
N SER A 152 -11.59 9.42 -11.28
CA SER A 152 -11.98 10.24 -12.42
C SER A 152 -11.14 9.89 -13.64
N LEU A 153 -11.66 10.12 -14.86
CA LEU A 153 -10.91 9.77 -16.07
C LEU A 153 -9.61 10.56 -16.21
N ASP A 154 -9.58 11.79 -15.73
CA ASP A 154 -8.40 12.67 -15.80
C ASP A 154 -7.34 12.16 -14.82
N ASP A 155 -7.69 11.91 -13.56
CA ASP A 155 -6.77 11.35 -12.57
C ASP A 155 -6.23 9.97 -12.98
N ALA A 156 -7.10 9.14 -13.57
CA ALA A 156 -6.70 7.84 -14.09
C ALA A 156 -5.72 7.94 -15.27
N ALA A 157 -5.90 8.95 -16.14
CA ALA A 157 -4.99 9.19 -17.25
C ALA A 157 -3.62 9.67 -16.74
N ASP A 158 -3.61 10.64 -15.84
CA ASP A 158 -2.38 11.16 -15.22
C ASP A 158 -1.60 10.04 -14.53
N LEU A 159 -2.28 9.21 -13.73
CA LEU A 159 -1.65 8.07 -13.06
C LEU A 159 -1.05 7.06 -14.08
N LEU A 160 -1.77 6.77 -15.17
CA LEU A 160 -1.29 5.84 -16.20
C LEU A 160 -0.12 6.39 -17.01
N GLU A 161 0.01 7.71 -17.17
CA GLU A 161 1.17 8.33 -17.83
C GLU A 161 2.46 8.10 -17.03
N ASP A 162 2.36 8.00 -15.72
CA ASP A 162 3.50 7.71 -14.82
C ASP A 162 3.81 6.20 -14.69
N MET A 163 3.01 5.32 -15.29
CA MET A 163 3.22 3.87 -15.21
C MET A 163 4.03 3.32 -16.40
N PRO A 164 4.77 2.21 -16.20
CA PRO A 164 5.43 1.50 -17.28
C PRO A 164 4.44 1.08 -18.39
N ALA A 165 4.81 1.25 -19.65
CA ALA A 165 3.94 0.94 -20.80
C ALA A 165 3.35 -0.50 -20.79
N GLY A 166 4.11 -1.47 -20.25
CA GLY A 166 3.64 -2.84 -20.06
C GLY A 166 2.48 -2.98 -19.07
N VAL A 167 2.49 -2.15 -18.03
CA VAL A 167 1.43 -2.08 -17.03
C VAL A 167 0.20 -1.40 -17.59
N VAL A 168 0.39 -0.23 -18.22
CA VAL A 168 -0.69 0.50 -18.91
C VAL A 168 -1.46 -0.43 -19.86
N LYS A 169 -0.72 -1.19 -20.67
CA LYS A 169 -1.32 -2.16 -21.58
C LYS A 169 -2.16 -3.21 -20.85
N ARG A 170 -1.62 -3.82 -19.78
CA ARG A 170 -2.35 -4.84 -18.98
C ARG A 170 -3.62 -4.27 -18.37
N VAL A 171 -3.54 -3.08 -17.78
CA VAL A 171 -4.68 -2.38 -17.18
C VAL A 171 -5.75 -2.09 -18.22
N LEU A 172 -5.38 -1.50 -19.36
CA LEU A 172 -6.32 -1.19 -20.44
C LEU A 172 -6.97 -2.44 -21.05
N GLU A 173 -6.23 -3.54 -21.22
CA GLU A 173 -6.77 -4.80 -21.72
C GLU A 173 -7.83 -5.42 -20.79
N LYS A 174 -7.68 -5.23 -19.48
CA LYS A 174 -8.55 -5.81 -18.46
C LYS A 174 -9.66 -4.87 -17.95
N SER A 175 -9.55 -3.59 -18.22
CA SER A 175 -10.57 -2.59 -17.89
C SER A 175 -11.83 -2.78 -18.73
N SER A 176 -12.95 -2.22 -18.24
CA SER A 176 -14.21 -2.18 -19.00
C SER A 176 -14.01 -1.52 -20.36
N LYS A 177 -14.83 -1.91 -21.33
CA LYS A 177 -14.77 -1.32 -22.68
C LYS A 177 -14.90 0.20 -22.65
N GLN A 178 -15.79 0.71 -21.79
CA GLN A 178 -16.06 2.15 -21.67
C GLN A 178 -14.82 2.88 -21.11
N THR A 179 -14.23 2.38 -20.02
CA THR A 179 -13.04 2.96 -19.38
C THR A 179 -11.88 2.97 -20.37
N ARG A 180 -11.62 1.84 -21.02
CA ARG A 180 -10.55 1.70 -22.03
C ARG A 180 -10.70 2.68 -23.18
N GLU A 181 -11.89 2.82 -23.79
CA GLU A 181 -12.12 3.74 -24.90
C GLU A 181 -11.92 5.20 -24.47
N SER A 182 -12.31 5.53 -23.24
CA SER A 182 -12.16 6.89 -22.71
C SER A 182 -10.69 7.21 -22.41
N LEU A 183 -9.97 6.30 -21.73
CA LEU A 183 -8.55 6.46 -21.43
C LEU A 183 -7.67 6.48 -22.68
N ASN A 184 -7.94 5.62 -23.67
CA ASN A 184 -7.19 5.64 -24.92
C ASN A 184 -7.30 6.98 -25.66
N LYS A 185 -8.43 7.68 -25.53
CA LYS A 185 -8.59 9.02 -26.14
C LYS A 185 -7.77 10.09 -25.41
N LEU A 186 -7.66 10.00 -24.08
CA LEU A 186 -6.88 10.94 -23.27
C LEU A 186 -5.38 10.69 -23.45
N LEU A 187 -4.96 9.45 -23.34
CA LEU A 187 -3.55 9.06 -23.44
C LEU A 187 -3.00 9.06 -24.88
N ASN A 188 -3.83 9.30 -25.90
CA ASN A 188 -3.47 9.09 -27.31
C ASN A 188 -2.84 7.72 -27.60
N TYR A 189 -3.24 6.71 -26.84
CA TYR A 189 -2.72 5.35 -26.94
C TYR A 189 -3.39 4.64 -28.13
N PRO A 190 -2.61 3.97 -29.00
CA PRO A 190 -3.14 3.30 -30.20
C PRO A 190 -3.98 2.07 -29.89
#